data_1fd50579ee04907ad1e65fb694fc9838
#
_entry.id   1fd50579ee04907ad1e65fb694fc9838
#
_cell.length_a   1.000
_cell.length_b   1.000
_cell.length_c   1.000
_cell.angle_alpha   90.00
_cell.angle_beta   90.00
_cell.angle_gamma   90.00
#
_symmetry.space_group_name_H-M   'P 1'
#
loop_
_entity.id
_entity.type
_entity.pdbx_description
1 polymer ?
#
loop_
_entity_poly.entity_id
_entity_poly.type
_entity_poly.pdbx_seq_one_letter_code
_entity_poly.pdbx_strand_id
1 'polypeptide(L)'
;PGPGDPKSAGASLQTISDCAEHGVPMLGVCLGHQALGELFGATVGHAPELMHGKTSVITHDGRGVFEGVPSPLTVTRYHSLTIDPATMPDELEVSASTESGIIMGVRHRSLPLEGVQFHPESVMTQSGHLMFANWLAACGDADARERAVSLKPVVAERFKL
;
A
#
# COMPACT_ATOMS: atom_id res chain seq x y z
N PRO A 1 -0.25 -2.19 9.50
CA PRO A 1 -0.66 -3.59 9.38
C PRO A 1 -1.15 -4.12 10.73
N GLY A 2 -1.97 -5.19 10.70
CA GLY A 2 -2.47 -5.82 11.91
C GLY A 2 -3.50 -6.90 11.63
N PRO A 3 -3.88 -7.69 12.65
CA PRO A 3 -4.95 -8.69 12.54
C PRO A 3 -6.34 -8.03 12.61
N GLY A 4 -7.37 -8.79 12.22
CA GLY A 4 -8.75 -8.36 12.30
C GLY A 4 -9.26 -7.67 11.05
N ASP A 5 -10.19 -6.77 11.23
CA ASP A 5 -10.81 -5.96 10.18
C ASP A 5 -10.69 -4.45 10.51
N PRO A 6 -10.95 -3.55 9.54
CA PRO A 6 -10.80 -2.11 9.77
C PRO A 6 -11.62 -1.56 10.92
N LYS A 7 -12.83 -2.08 11.17
CA LYS A 7 -13.72 -1.60 12.24
C LYS A 7 -13.21 -1.95 13.63
N SER A 8 -12.48 -3.05 13.73
CA SER A 8 -11.85 -3.51 14.98
C SER A 8 -10.39 -3.07 15.12
N ALA A 9 -9.87 -2.26 14.21
CA ALA A 9 -8.45 -1.86 14.14
C ALA A 9 -8.06 -0.72 15.10
N GLY A 10 -8.71 -0.60 16.25
CA GLY A 10 -8.40 0.41 17.26
C GLY A 10 -8.52 1.84 16.73
N ALA A 11 -7.46 2.63 16.82
CA ALA A 11 -7.45 4.03 16.40
C ALA A 11 -7.24 4.25 14.89
N SER A 12 -7.12 3.20 14.07
CA SER A 12 -6.73 3.34 12.66
C SER A 12 -7.66 4.23 11.86
N LEU A 13 -8.98 4.02 11.93
CA LEU A 13 -9.97 4.85 11.22
C LEU A 13 -9.92 6.30 11.69
N GLN A 14 -9.82 6.55 12.99
CA GLN A 14 -9.71 7.90 13.53
C GLN A 14 -8.42 8.58 13.08
N THR A 15 -7.29 7.87 13.11
CA THR A 15 -6.00 8.41 12.62
C THR A 15 -6.06 8.81 11.15
N ILE A 16 -6.70 7.99 10.29
CA ILE A 16 -6.85 8.32 8.87
C ILE A 16 -7.75 9.55 8.70
N SER A 17 -8.85 9.64 9.47
CA SER A 17 -9.74 10.81 9.47
C SER A 17 -9.01 12.08 9.88
N ASP A 18 -8.21 12.02 10.94
CA ASP A 18 -7.43 13.16 11.43
C ASP A 18 -6.37 13.59 10.40
N CYS A 19 -5.69 12.63 9.75
CA CYS A 19 -4.76 12.92 8.67
C CYS A 19 -5.45 13.58 7.47
N ALA A 20 -6.64 13.11 7.10
CA ALA A 20 -7.45 13.69 6.03
C ALA A 20 -7.84 15.15 6.35
N GLU A 21 -8.33 15.40 7.55
CA GLU A 21 -8.77 16.75 8.01
C GLU A 21 -7.62 17.75 8.03
N HIS A 22 -6.44 17.31 8.47
CA HIS A 22 -5.28 18.22 8.66
C HIS A 22 -4.29 18.19 7.50
N GLY A 23 -4.56 17.43 6.43
CA GLY A 23 -3.67 17.30 5.26
C GLY A 23 -2.32 16.66 5.60
N VAL A 24 -2.29 15.78 6.59
CA VAL A 24 -1.07 15.06 7.00
C VAL A 24 -0.85 13.86 6.07
N PRO A 25 0.34 13.73 5.43
CA PRO A 25 0.62 12.56 4.60
C PRO A 25 0.52 11.26 5.39
N MET A 26 -0.20 10.26 4.83
CA MET A 26 -0.42 8.97 5.47
C MET A 26 -0.25 7.84 4.44
N LEU A 27 0.48 6.80 4.84
CA LEU A 27 0.59 5.54 4.11
C LEU A 27 -0.02 4.40 4.92
N GLY A 28 -1.16 3.88 4.46
CA GLY A 28 -1.80 2.70 5.03
C GLY A 28 -1.19 1.41 4.47
N VAL A 29 -0.75 0.51 5.36
CA VAL A 29 -0.22 -0.82 4.98
C VAL A 29 -1.19 -1.90 5.41
N CYS A 30 -1.55 -2.82 4.50
CA CYS A 30 -2.41 -3.97 4.72
C CYS A 30 -3.76 -3.57 5.38
N LEU A 31 -3.92 -3.73 6.69
CA LEU A 31 -5.11 -3.31 7.43
C LEU A 31 -5.35 -1.79 7.31
N GLY A 32 -4.28 -0.98 7.29
CA GLY A 32 -4.37 0.47 7.09
C GLY A 32 -4.86 0.85 5.68
N HIS A 33 -4.50 0.10 4.65
CA HIS A 33 -5.04 0.26 3.30
C HIS A 33 -6.54 -0.06 3.25
N GLN A 34 -6.96 -1.15 3.91
CA GLN A 34 -8.38 -1.51 4.02
C GLN A 34 -9.17 -0.46 4.80
N ALA A 35 -8.61 0.05 5.91
CA ALA A 35 -9.21 1.11 6.71
C ALA A 35 -9.36 2.42 5.91
N LEU A 36 -8.38 2.75 5.05
CA LEU A 36 -8.48 3.88 4.13
C LEU A 36 -9.66 3.71 3.17
N GLY A 37 -9.78 2.53 2.53
CA GLY A 37 -10.92 2.23 1.66
C GLY A 37 -12.26 2.36 2.37
N GLU A 38 -12.37 1.76 3.55
CA GLU A 38 -13.62 1.76 4.33
C GLU A 38 -14.02 3.14 4.83
N LEU A 39 -13.06 3.97 5.26
CA LEU A 39 -13.34 5.35 5.72
C LEU A 39 -14.01 6.18 4.60
N PHE A 40 -13.61 5.98 3.35
CA PHE A 40 -14.18 6.67 2.19
C PHE A 40 -15.37 5.94 1.55
N GLY A 41 -15.87 4.85 2.15
CA GLY A 41 -17.10 4.18 1.77
C GLY A 41 -16.96 2.91 0.92
N ALA A 42 -15.75 2.45 0.66
CA ALA A 42 -15.54 1.15 0.03
C ALA A 42 -15.88 0.00 0.99
N THR A 43 -16.30 -1.12 0.45
CA THR A 43 -16.56 -2.34 1.22
C THR A 43 -15.28 -3.18 1.30
N VAL A 44 -14.94 -3.63 2.52
CA VAL A 44 -13.86 -4.59 2.75
C VAL A 44 -14.47 -5.96 3.02
N GLY A 45 -14.12 -6.95 2.20
CA GLY A 45 -14.66 -8.30 2.26
C GLY A 45 -13.57 -9.37 2.09
N HIS A 46 -13.97 -10.64 2.13
CA HIS A 46 -13.03 -11.73 1.90
C HIS A 46 -12.42 -11.67 0.50
N ALA A 47 -11.10 -11.81 0.42
CA ALA A 47 -10.40 -11.94 -0.84
C ALA A 47 -10.82 -13.27 -1.53
N PRO A 48 -10.95 -13.28 -2.87
CA PRO A 48 -11.26 -14.51 -3.61
C PRO A 48 -10.15 -15.57 -3.46
N GLU A 49 -8.95 -15.16 -3.07
CA GLU A 49 -7.80 -16.01 -2.83
C GLU A 49 -7.27 -15.81 -1.41
N LEU A 50 -7.12 -16.92 -0.66
CA LEU A 50 -6.46 -16.86 0.64
C LEU A 50 -4.95 -16.78 0.47
N MET A 51 -4.36 -15.63 0.84
CA MET A 51 -2.94 -15.38 0.70
C MET A 51 -2.28 -15.14 2.07
N HIS A 52 -1.46 -16.11 2.49
CA HIS A 52 -0.70 -15.99 3.71
C HIS A 52 0.77 -16.34 3.45
N GLY A 53 1.65 -15.34 3.53
CA GLY A 53 3.09 -15.51 3.31
C GLY A 53 3.46 -15.90 1.87
N LYS A 54 2.61 -15.55 0.89
CA LYS A 54 2.84 -15.80 -0.55
C LYS A 54 3.20 -14.51 -1.27
N THR A 55 3.93 -14.63 -2.35
CA THR A 55 4.19 -13.52 -3.26
C THR A 55 3.17 -13.47 -4.38
N SER A 56 2.91 -12.28 -4.89
CA SER A 56 2.11 -12.03 -6.09
C SER A 56 2.78 -10.98 -6.95
N VAL A 57 2.54 -11.07 -8.25
CA VAL A 57 2.94 -10.04 -9.19
C VAL A 57 1.81 -9.01 -9.29
N ILE A 58 2.15 -7.74 -9.21
CA ILE A 58 1.23 -6.61 -9.35
C ILE A 58 1.71 -5.66 -10.44
N THR A 59 0.78 -4.93 -11.02
CA THR A 59 1.04 -3.76 -11.85
C THR A 59 0.58 -2.50 -11.11
N HIS A 60 1.22 -1.37 -11.38
CA HIS A 60 0.92 -0.08 -10.74
C HIS A 60 1.07 1.08 -11.73
N ASP A 61 0.53 2.24 -11.37
CA ASP A 61 0.48 3.43 -12.22
C ASP A 61 1.78 4.27 -12.24
N GLY A 62 2.78 3.92 -11.44
CA GLY A 62 4.07 4.62 -11.37
C GLY A 62 4.04 5.97 -10.66
N ARG A 63 2.97 6.30 -9.93
CA ARG A 63 2.81 7.58 -9.22
C ARG A 63 2.83 7.40 -7.71
N GLY A 64 3.02 8.50 -6.96
CA GLY A 64 3.03 8.49 -5.50
C GLY A 64 4.09 7.56 -4.94
N VAL A 65 3.71 6.62 -4.07
CA VAL A 65 4.67 5.65 -3.49
C VAL A 65 5.32 4.75 -4.55
N PHE A 66 4.74 4.63 -5.74
CA PHE A 66 5.28 3.82 -6.84
C PHE A 66 6.18 4.60 -7.81
N GLU A 67 6.47 5.87 -7.56
CA GLU A 67 7.34 6.65 -8.45
C GLU A 67 8.74 6.05 -8.57
N GLY A 68 9.18 5.76 -9.80
CA GLY A 68 10.47 5.11 -10.07
C GLY A 68 10.58 3.64 -9.64
N VAL A 69 9.51 3.03 -9.17
CA VAL A 69 9.45 1.60 -8.85
C VAL A 69 9.18 0.81 -10.14
N PRO A 70 9.89 -0.31 -10.39
CA PRO A 70 9.61 -1.15 -11.56
C PRO A 70 8.20 -1.73 -11.57
N SER A 71 7.58 -1.82 -12.77
CA SER A 71 6.31 -2.51 -12.97
C SER A 71 6.46 -3.49 -14.15
N PRO A 72 6.05 -4.76 -14.04
CA PRO A 72 5.42 -5.41 -12.88
C PRO A 72 6.37 -5.57 -11.68
N LEU A 73 5.78 -5.77 -10.49
CA LEU A 73 6.48 -5.84 -9.21
C LEU A 73 6.06 -7.08 -8.42
N THR A 74 7.01 -7.81 -7.82
CA THR A 74 6.70 -8.91 -6.90
C THR A 74 6.58 -8.38 -5.47
N VAL A 75 5.46 -8.70 -4.81
CA VAL A 75 5.13 -8.22 -3.46
C VAL A 75 4.67 -9.36 -2.55
N THR A 76 4.87 -9.22 -1.25
CA THR A 76 4.46 -10.20 -0.23
C THR A 76 3.07 -9.87 0.31
N ARG A 77 2.21 -10.89 0.40
CA ARG A 77 0.83 -10.78 0.87
C ARG A 77 0.58 -11.63 2.12
N TYR A 78 -0.12 -11.05 3.11
CA TYR A 78 -0.53 -11.71 4.37
C TYR A 78 -1.98 -11.40 4.71
N HIS A 79 -2.88 -11.28 3.72
CA HIS A 79 -4.25 -10.84 3.95
C HIS A 79 -5.29 -11.83 3.47
N SER A 80 -6.41 -11.92 4.20
CA SER A 80 -7.63 -12.63 3.83
C SER A 80 -8.77 -11.70 3.41
N LEU A 81 -8.63 -10.39 3.67
CA LEU A 81 -9.59 -9.35 3.30
C LEU A 81 -8.99 -8.47 2.20
N THR A 82 -9.87 -7.88 1.40
CA THR A 82 -9.53 -6.93 0.33
C THR A 82 -10.65 -5.91 0.14
N ILE A 83 -10.32 -4.77 -0.44
CA ILE A 83 -11.32 -3.80 -0.90
C ILE A 83 -12.04 -4.41 -2.11
N ASP A 84 -13.39 -4.36 -2.10
CA ASP A 84 -14.23 -4.77 -3.23
C ASP A 84 -14.14 -3.70 -4.34
N PRO A 85 -13.62 -4.05 -5.53
CA PRO A 85 -13.51 -3.12 -6.65
C PRO A 85 -14.84 -2.50 -7.08
N ALA A 86 -15.96 -3.22 -6.90
CA ALA A 86 -17.29 -2.73 -7.29
C ALA A 86 -17.81 -1.59 -6.39
N THR A 87 -17.18 -1.38 -5.24
CA THR A 87 -17.61 -0.39 -4.24
C THR A 87 -16.62 0.78 -4.10
N MET A 88 -15.67 0.90 -5.02
CA MET A 88 -14.67 1.99 -4.98
C MET A 88 -15.36 3.36 -5.07
N PRO A 89 -15.14 4.26 -4.10
CA PRO A 89 -15.68 5.61 -4.14
C PRO A 89 -14.92 6.50 -5.14
N ASP A 90 -15.57 7.56 -5.60
CA ASP A 90 -14.99 8.49 -6.57
C ASP A 90 -13.77 9.25 -6.03
N GLU A 91 -13.65 9.41 -4.71
CA GLU A 91 -12.54 10.10 -4.03
C GLU A 91 -11.23 9.31 -4.09
N LEU A 92 -11.32 7.99 -4.26
CA LEU A 92 -10.15 7.10 -4.35
C LEU A 92 -9.91 6.65 -5.79
N GLU A 93 -8.65 6.39 -6.10
CA GLU A 93 -8.24 5.73 -7.33
C GLU A 93 -7.43 4.47 -7.03
N VAL A 94 -7.58 3.45 -7.85
CA VAL A 94 -6.74 2.25 -7.78
C VAL A 94 -5.37 2.59 -8.35
N SER A 95 -4.33 2.47 -7.53
CA SER A 95 -2.94 2.74 -7.92
C SER A 95 -2.16 1.47 -8.27
N ALA A 96 -2.61 0.30 -7.78
CA ALA A 96 -2.01 -0.99 -8.10
C ALA A 96 -3.04 -2.13 -8.03
N SER A 97 -2.85 -3.18 -8.84
CA SER A 97 -3.70 -4.37 -8.85
C SER A 97 -2.94 -5.63 -9.27
N THR A 98 -3.47 -6.81 -8.90
CA THR A 98 -3.06 -8.10 -9.50
C THR A 98 -3.68 -8.25 -10.89
N GLU A 99 -3.19 -9.24 -11.67
CA GLU A 99 -3.80 -9.62 -12.94
C GLU A 99 -5.27 -10.09 -12.78
N SER A 100 -5.60 -10.71 -11.65
CA SER A 100 -6.98 -11.13 -11.30
C SER A 100 -7.89 -9.98 -10.84
N GLY A 101 -7.39 -8.74 -10.79
CA GLY A 101 -8.19 -7.55 -10.44
C GLY A 101 -8.30 -7.28 -8.95
N ILE A 102 -7.54 -7.97 -8.09
CA ILE A 102 -7.49 -7.64 -6.66
C ILE A 102 -6.78 -6.29 -6.49
N ILE A 103 -7.41 -5.36 -5.77
CA ILE A 103 -6.84 -4.04 -5.48
C ILE A 103 -5.66 -4.21 -4.53
N MET A 104 -4.50 -3.75 -4.96
CA MET A 104 -3.24 -3.84 -4.23
C MET A 104 -2.67 -2.47 -3.83
N GLY A 105 -3.26 -1.41 -4.33
CA GLY A 105 -2.94 -0.03 -3.95
C GLY A 105 -4.11 0.89 -4.22
N VAL A 106 -4.31 1.86 -3.34
CA VAL A 106 -5.27 2.96 -3.51
C VAL A 106 -4.61 4.28 -3.16
N ARG A 107 -5.09 5.35 -3.76
CA ARG A 107 -4.66 6.72 -3.47
C ARG A 107 -5.87 7.64 -3.48
N HIS A 108 -5.93 8.58 -2.52
CA HIS A 108 -6.92 9.65 -2.55
C HIS A 108 -6.55 10.67 -3.65
N ARG A 109 -7.54 11.12 -4.42
CA ARG A 109 -7.30 11.98 -5.59
C ARG A 109 -6.78 13.38 -5.27
N SER A 110 -7.06 13.89 -4.07
CA SER A 110 -6.73 15.27 -3.66
C SER A 110 -6.03 15.38 -2.31
N LEU A 111 -6.12 14.36 -1.43
CA LEU A 111 -5.46 14.35 -0.13
C LEU A 111 -4.17 13.50 -0.19
N PRO A 112 -3.18 13.77 0.65
CA PRO A 112 -1.93 13.01 0.67
C PRO A 112 -2.07 11.66 1.38
N LEU A 113 -3.08 10.87 1.00
CA LEU A 113 -3.40 9.59 1.60
C LEU A 113 -3.21 8.48 0.56
N GLU A 114 -2.36 7.53 0.87
CA GLU A 114 -2.12 6.34 0.04
C GLU A 114 -2.21 5.07 0.87
N GLY A 115 -2.50 3.94 0.23
CA GLY A 115 -2.54 2.65 0.88
C GLY A 115 -2.05 1.53 -0.04
N VAL A 116 -1.32 0.57 0.53
CA VAL A 116 -0.89 -0.65 -0.16
C VAL A 116 -1.37 -1.88 0.60
N GLN A 117 -1.95 -2.85 -0.12
CA GLN A 117 -2.49 -4.08 0.49
C GLN A 117 -1.39 -5.06 0.89
N PHE A 118 -0.27 -5.00 0.21
CA PHE A 118 0.91 -5.83 0.47
C PHE A 118 1.81 -5.22 1.55
N HIS A 119 2.90 -5.91 1.88
CA HIS A 119 3.84 -5.51 2.92
C HIS A 119 5.15 -5.00 2.28
N PRO A 120 5.34 -3.68 2.10
CA PRO A 120 6.57 -3.13 1.53
C PRO A 120 7.79 -3.34 2.43
N GLU A 121 7.60 -3.56 3.73
CA GLU A 121 8.66 -3.87 4.70
C GLU A 121 9.19 -5.30 4.59
N SER A 122 8.44 -6.19 3.92
CA SER A 122 8.83 -7.59 3.78
C SER A 122 10.04 -7.76 2.88
N VAL A 123 10.94 -8.64 3.29
CA VAL A 123 12.16 -8.97 2.54
C VAL A 123 11.90 -9.54 1.14
N MET A 124 10.74 -10.12 0.91
CA MET A 124 10.35 -10.67 -0.40
C MET A 124 9.55 -9.68 -1.24
N THR A 125 9.31 -8.46 -0.77
CA THR A 125 8.75 -7.38 -1.56
C THR A 125 9.87 -6.62 -2.26
N GLN A 126 9.83 -6.62 -3.60
CA GLN A 126 10.80 -5.87 -4.38
C GLN A 126 10.61 -4.37 -4.18
N SER A 127 11.71 -3.64 -4.11
CA SER A 127 11.73 -2.16 -4.08
C SER A 127 10.95 -1.49 -2.95
N GLY A 128 10.62 -2.20 -1.86
CA GLY A 128 9.88 -1.63 -0.73
C GLY A 128 10.54 -0.40 -0.12
N HIS A 129 11.89 -0.35 -0.07
CA HIS A 129 12.66 0.79 0.40
C HIS A 129 12.44 2.06 -0.46
N LEU A 130 12.24 1.91 -1.78
CA LEU A 130 11.92 3.03 -2.67
C LEU A 130 10.52 3.58 -2.38
N MET A 131 9.55 2.70 -2.10
CA MET A 131 8.18 3.12 -1.73
C MET A 131 8.18 3.94 -0.44
N PHE A 132 8.92 3.49 0.60
CA PHE A 132 9.07 4.27 1.83
C PHE A 132 9.78 5.61 1.59
N ALA A 133 10.81 5.64 0.74
CA ALA A 133 11.48 6.88 0.39
C ALA A 133 10.56 7.87 -0.34
N ASN A 134 9.72 7.38 -1.25
CA ASN A 134 8.71 8.21 -1.92
C ASN A 134 7.72 8.80 -0.91
N TRP A 135 7.25 7.97 0.04
CA TRP A 135 6.36 8.46 1.09
C TRP A 135 7.05 9.47 2.02
N LEU A 136 8.31 9.21 2.44
CA LEU A 136 9.08 10.17 3.25
C LEU A 136 9.30 11.50 2.52
N ALA A 137 9.54 11.46 1.20
CA ALA A 137 9.62 12.66 0.38
C ALA A 137 8.29 13.45 0.38
N ALA A 138 7.15 12.75 0.32
CA ALA A 138 5.83 13.37 0.45
C ALA A 138 5.61 13.97 1.85
N CYS A 139 6.26 13.43 2.89
CA CYS A 139 6.28 13.99 4.25
C CYS A 139 7.25 15.18 4.41
N GLY A 140 7.98 15.58 3.36
CA GLY A 140 8.90 16.72 3.38
C GLY A 140 10.39 16.37 3.50
N ASP A 141 10.76 15.10 3.53
CA ASP A 141 12.18 14.67 3.50
C ASP A 141 12.70 14.64 2.06
N ALA A 142 13.21 15.78 1.58
CA ALA A 142 13.64 15.97 0.20
C ALA A 142 14.74 14.98 -0.25
N ASP A 143 15.59 14.54 0.68
CA ASP A 143 16.75 13.68 0.38
C ASP A 143 16.43 12.18 0.48
N ALA A 144 15.23 11.81 0.91
CA ALA A 144 14.86 10.40 1.15
C ALA A 144 15.06 9.52 -0.09
N ARG A 145 14.66 10.01 -1.27
CA ARG A 145 14.79 9.27 -2.54
C ARG A 145 16.25 9.04 -2.92
N GLU A 146 17.11 10.06 -2.79
CA GLU A 146 18.53 9.94 -3.09
C GLU A 146 19.21 8.93 -2.17
N ARG A 147 18.92 8.99 -0.87
CA ARG A 147 19.41 8.01 0.10
C ARG A 147 18.96 6.58 -0.23
N ALA A 148 17.73 6.39 -0.65
CA ALA A 148 17.19 5.07 -0.96
C ALA A 148 17.84 4.43 -2.19
N VAL A 149 18.20 5.20 -3.22
CA VAL A 149 18.91 4.69 -4.41
C VAL A 149 20.26 4.08 -4.04
N SER A 150 20.93 4.63 -3.02
CA SER A 150 22.21 4.11 -2.51
C SER A 150 22.06 2.86 -1.66
N LEU A 151 20.85 2.57 -1.15
CA LEU A 151 20.57 1.38 -0.34
C LEU A 151 20.49 0.16 -1.26
N LYS A 152 21.47 -0.71 -1.21
CA LYS A 152 21.34 -2.04 -1.80
C LYS A 152 20.52 -2.90 -0.85
N PRO A 153 19.32 -3.38 -1.25
CA PRO A 153 18.54 -4.28 -0.41
C PRO A 153 19.39 -5.52 -0.11
N VAL A 154 19.65 -5.77 1.15
CA VAL A 154 20.49 -6.90 1.63
C VAL A 154 19.95 -8.25 1.14
N VAL A 155 18.72 -8.29 0.65
CA VAL A 155 18.00 -9.49 0.27
C VAL A 155 18.18 -9.90 -1.18
N ALA A 156 18.42 -8.97 -2.09
CA ALA A 156 18.60 -9.29 -3.51
C ALA A 156 19.82 -10.21 -3.78
N GLU A 157 20.80 -10.23 -2.88
CA GLU A 157 21.99 -11.08 -3.02
C GLU A 157 21.85 -12.44 -2.33
N ARG A 158 21.01 -12.59 -1.29
CA ARG A 158 20.88 -13.82 -0.50
C ARG A 158 19.82 -14.80 -1.03
N PHE A 159 18.83 -14.30 -1.74
CA PHE A 159 17.78 -15.12 -2.33
C PHE A 159 17.75 -14.87 -3.83
N LYS A 160 18.68 -15.49 -4.56
CA LYS A 160 18.55 -15.64 -6.00
C LYS A 160 17.36 -16.57 -6.25
N LEU A 161 16.17 -15.98 -6.34
CA LEU A 161 14.98 -16.63 -6.86
C LEU A 161 14.92 -16.46 -8.37
#